data_39f1ef443b2cfe49ad0f750e58f6392e
#
_entry.id   39f1ef443b2cfe49ad0f750e58f6392e
#
_cell.length_a   1.000
_cell.length_b   1.000
_cell.length_c   1.000
_cell.angle_alpha   90.00
_cell.angle_beta   90.00
_cell.angle_gamma   90.00
#
_symmetry.space_group_name_H-M   'P 1'
#
loop_
_entity.id
_entity.type
_entity.pdbx_description
1 polymer ?
#
loop_
_entity_poly.entity_id
_entity_poly.type
_entity_poly.pdbx_seq_one_letter_code
_entity_poly.pdbx_strand_id
1 'polypeptide(L)'
;TKIIDMLSEQAASDMGKELCRKLTPMTDIEAIRKAQRETSDALFRIVKKGGVSFSGLKDVGMSLKRLEIGASLGMSELLALSSMLSTANRVKTYGRRETDDDSRDCLDTMFEAIEPLTALNREINRCIISDEEMADDASAKLKDIRRHIRIANDKIHSELNSMVGGQRTYLQDAVVTTRAGRYCIPVKAEYRSQVPGMIHDQSSSGSTLFIEPMAVVKLNNELRELELKELEEINVILASLSEQAAQYLSLIHI
;
A
#
# COMPACT_ATOMS: atom_id res chain seq x y z
N THR A 1 35.71 9.37 5.18
CA THR A 1 37.09 8.94 4.75
C THR A 1 36.94 7.81 3.75
N LYS A 2 37.93 7.65 2.83
CA LYS A 2 37.88 6.63 1.77
C LYS A 2 37.54 5.22 2.28
N ILE A 3 38.05 4.83 3.45
CA ILE A 3 37.75 3.51 4.06
C ILE A 3 36.27 3.42 4.46
N ILE A 4 35.70 4.45 5.08
CA ILE A 4 34.31 4.50 5.47
C ILE A 4 33.39 4.46 4.23
N ASP A 5 33.78 5.16 3.16
CA ASP A 5 33.03 5.17 1.92
C ASP A 5 32.99 3.76 1.28
N MET A 6 34.14 3.10 1.18
CA MET A 6 34.27 1.73 0.70
C MET A 6 33.43 0.74 1.55
N LEU A 7 33.46 0.88 2.88
CA LEU A 7 32.66 0.04 3.77
C LEU A 7 31.16 0.29 3.58
N SER A 8 30.76 1.55 3.47
CA SER A 8 29.37 1.94 3.23
C SER A 8 28.83 1.38 1.91
N GLU A 9 29.65 1.26 0.87
CA GLU A 9 29.27 0.65 -0.42
C GLU A 9 28.96 -0.85 -0.31
N GLN A 10 29.53 -1.54 0.69
CA GLN A 10 29.24 -2.98 0.94
C GLN A 10 27.94 -3.19 1.71
N ALA A 11 27.40 -2.17 2.37
CA ALA A 11 26.15 -2.30 3.10
C ALA A 11 24.94 -2.40 2.16
N ALA A 12 24.12 -3.44 2.38
CA ALA A 12 22.96 -3.75 1.53
C ALA A 12 21.72 -2.89 1.80
N SER A 13 21.69 -2.15 2.92
CA SER A 13 20.56 -1.29 3.31
C SER A 13 21.03 0.13 3.59
N ASP A 14 20.14 1.12 3.40
CA ASP A 14 20.48 2.52 3.68
C ASP A 14 20.77 2.76 5.17
N MET A 15 20.06 2.07 6.06
CA MET A 15 20.36 2.09 7.50
C MET A 15 21.76 1.52 7.80
N GLY A 16 22.12 0.41 7.16
CA GLY A 16 23.48 -0.16 7.28
C GLY A 16 24.55 0.79 6.75
N LYS A 17 24.31 1.46 5.63
CA LYS A 17 25.22 2.50 5.10
C LYS A 17 25.40 3.66 6.08
N GLU A 18 24.30 4.08 6.72
CA GLU A 18 24.34 5.15 7.73
C GLU A 18 25.12 4.73 8.96
N LEU A 19 24.95 3.50 9.45
CA LEU A 19 25.75 2.94 10.55
C LEU A 19 27.22 2.90 10.19
N CYS A 20 27.58 2.46 8.97
CA CYS A 20 28.96 2.49 8.50
C CYS A 20 29.55 3.91 8.51
N ARG A 21 28.81 4.93 8.07
CA ARG A 21 29.25 6.33 8.05
C ARG A 21 29.46 6.92 9.46
N LYS A 22 28.74 6.41 10.47
CA LYS A 22 28.86 6.82 11.88
C LYS A 22 30.03 6.15 12.61
N LEU A 23 30.73 5.18 12.00
CA LEU A 23 31.86 4.51 12.62
C LEU A 23 33.01 5.49 12.90
N THR A 24 33.47 5.45 14.13
CA THR A 24 34.64 6.23 14.61
C THR A 24 35.65 5.28 15.24
N PRO A 25 36.95 5.63 15.27
CA PRO A 25 37.95 4.85 15.99
C PRO A 25 37.59 4.69 17.47
N MET A 26 37.68 3.47 17.96
CA MET A 26 37.41 3.13 19.36
C MET A 26 38.72 2.99 20.13
N THR A 27 38.73 3.37 21.41
CA THR A 27 39.90 3.24 22.32
C THR A 27 39.67 2.29 23.48
N ASP A 28 38.40 1.91 23.75
CA ASP A 28 38.07 0.91 24.75
C ASP A 28 38.33 -0.50 24.21
N ILE A 29 39.24 -1.22 24.88
CA ILE A 29 39.69 -2.55 24.48
C ILE A 29 38.56 -3.58 24.48
N GLU A 30 37.63 -3.51 25.44
CA GLU A 30 36.52 -4.47 25.53
C GLU A 30 35.50 -4.22 24.42
N ALA A 31 35.20 -2.96 24.10
CA ALA A 31 34.36 -2.60 22.97
C ALA A 31 34.97 -3.05 21.63
N ILE A 32 36.30 -2.85 21.45
CA ILE A 32 37.00 -3.32 20.26
C ILE A 32 36.93 -4.84 20.12
N ARG A 33 37.21 -5.59 21.20
CA ARG A 33 37.16 -7.06 21.19
C ARG A 33 35.76 -7.59 20.88
N LYS A 34 34.72 -6.94 21.44
CA LYS A 34 33.34 -7.27 21.15
C LYS A 34 33.01 -7.08 19.65
N ALA A 35 33.31 -5.93 19.09
CA ALA A 35 33.04 -5.63 17.68
C ALA A 35 33.82 -6.57 16.73
N GLN A 36 35.07 -6.91 17.06
CA GLN A 36 35.87 -7.87 16.29
C GLN A 36 35.26 -9.28 16.35
N ARG A 37 34.75 -9.71 17.53
CA ARG A 37 34.09 -11.01 17.69
C ARG A 37 32.80 -11.06 16.88
N GLU A 38 31.94 -10.01 16.95
CA GLU A 38 30.74 -9.91 16.16
C GLU A 38 31.01 -10.02 14.65
N THR A 39 32.08 -9.36 14.19
CA THR A 39 32.49 -9.43 12.78
C THR A 39 32.98 -10.84 12.39
N SER A 40 33.78 -11.48 13.26
CA SER A 40 34.28 -12.85 13.03
C SER A 40 33.16 -13.87 13.00
N ASP A 41 32.22 -13.80 13.93
CA ASP A 41 31.08 -14.70 14.00
C ASP A 41 30.13 -14.49 12.80
N ALA A 42 29.94 -13.24 12.35
CA ALA A 42 29.18 -12.92 11.13
C ALA A 42 29.84 -13.53 9.89
N LEU A 43 31.17 -13.38 9.74
CA LEU A 43 31.91 -13.98 8.64
C LEU A 43 31.81 -15.50 8.65
N PHE A 44 31.95 -16.12 9.82
CA PHE A 44 31.81 -17.58 9.97
C PHE A 44 30.42 -18.07 9.53
N ARG A 45 29.36 -17.37 9.95
CA ARG A 45 27.99 -17.69 9.51
C ARG A 45 27.82 -17.55 8.00
N ILE A 46 28.35 -16.48 7.39
CA ILE A 46 28.29 -16.26 5.93
C ILE A 46 28.99 -17.40 5.18
N VAL A 47 30.16 -17.83 5.66
CA VAL A 47 30.89 -18.95 5.04
C VAL A 47 30.13 -20.28 5.18
N LYS A 48 29.47 -20.51 6.35
CA LYS A 48 28.78 -21.77 6.65
C LYS A 48 27.41 -21.85 5.99
N LYS A 49 26.60 -20.79 6.05
CA LYS A 49 25.17 -20.75 5.66
C LYS A 49 24.86 -19.86 4.44
N GLY A 50 25.87 -19.16 3.93
CA GLY A 50 25.65 -18.08 2.95
C GLY A 50 25.23 -16.77 3.62
N GLY A 51 25.12 -15.72 2.82
CA GLY A 51 24.69 -14.40 3.28
C GLY A 51 23.18 -14.31 3.46
N VAL A 52 22.72 -13.54 4.45
CA VAL A 52 21.31 -13.16 4.58
C VAL A 52 21.04 -11.89 3.76
N SER A 53 19.92 -11.88 3.03
CA SER A 53 19.53 -10.71 2.24
C SER A 53 18.72 -9.72 3.08
N PHE A 54 19.14 -8.47 3.08
CA PHE A 54 18.43 -7.32 3.63
C PHE A 54 17.68 -6.52 2.54
N SER A 55 17.53 -7.09 1.33
CA SER A 55 16.77 -6.45 0.25
C SER A 55 15.31 -6.26 0.65
N GLY A 56 14.73 -5.13 0.29
CA GLY A 56 13.37 -4.75 0.66
C GLY A 56 13.24 -4.06 2.02
N LEU A 57 14.33 -3.89 2.76
CA LEU A 57 14.34 -3.08 3.98
C LEU A 57 14.19 -1.60 3.58
N LYS A 58 13.03 -1.02 3.85
CA LYS A 58 12.74 0.42 3.67
C LYS A 58 12.85 1.12 5.01
N ASP A 59 13.25 2.39 4.99
CA ASP A 59 13.18 3.23 6.18
C ASP A 59 11.71 3.53 6.50
N VAL A 60 11.26 3.08 7.66
CA VAL A 60 9.89 3.30 8.18
C VAL A 60 9.88 4.29 9.36
N GLY A 61 11.00 4.94 9.66
CA GLY A 61 11.14 5.81 10.83
C GLY A 61 10.10 6.93 10.90
N MET A 62 9.77 7.55 9.76
CA MET A 62 8.71 8.57 9.70
C MET A 62 7.31 7.97 9.93
N SER A 63 7.05 6.78 9.40
CA SER A 63 5.77 6.08 9.63
C SER A 63 5.60 5.69 11.09
N LEU A 64 6.66 5.24 11.77
CA LEU A 64 6.63 4.94 13.20
C LEU A 64 6.33 6.20 14.05
N LYS A 65 6.96 7.34 13.74
CA LYS A 65 6.65 8.63 14.41
C LYS A 65 5.19 9.05 14.22
N ARG A 66 4.62 8.79 13.04
CA ARG A 66 3.20 9.05 12.80
C ARG A 66 2.30 8.15 13.63
N LEU A 67 2.64 6.87 13.78
CA LEU A 67 1.92 5.94 14.66
C LEU A 67 2.00 6.35 16.13
N GLU A 68 3.16 6.84 16.60
CA GLU A 68 3.34 7.34 17.98
C GLU A 68 2.36 8.45 18.35
N ILE A 69 2.02 9.32 17.40
CA ILE A 69 1.05 10.41 17.61
C ILE A 69 -0.38 10.01 17.23
N GLY A 70 -0.64 8.70 16.99
CA GLY A 70 -1.97 8.18 16.68
C GLY A 70 -2.46 8.47 15.27
N ALA A 71 -1.58 8.81 14.32
CA ALA A 71 -1.96 9.05 12.94
C ALA A 71 -2.11 7.72 12.18
N SER A 72 -3.09 7.65 11.28
CA SER A 72 -3.24 6.51 10.36
C SER A 72 -2.20 6.57 9.25
N LEU A 73 -1.68 5.41 8.88
CA LEU A 73 -0.76 5.22 7.74
C LEU A 73 -1.55 4.96 6.46
N GLY A 74 -0.96 5.36 5.33
CA GLY A 74 -1.47 5.00 4.00
C GLY A 74 -1.05 3.59 3.58
N MET A 75 -1.60 3.13 2.43
CA MET A 75 -1.29 1.79 1.89
C MET A 75 0.21 1.60 1.66
N SER A 76 0.87 2.57 1.02
CA SER A 76 2.31 2.51 0.73
C SER A 76 3.17 2.43 1.99
N GLU A 77 2.80 3.13 3.07
CA GLU A 77 3.50 3.11 4.35
C GLU A 77 3.32 1.75 5.06
N LEU A 78 2.10 1.21 5.05
CA LEU A 78 1.82 -0.12 5.60
C LEU A 78 2.52 -1.23 4.82
N LEU A 79 2.60 -1.13 3.49
CA LEU A 79 3.38 -2.07 2.67
C LEU A 79 4.88 -1.96 2.91
N ALA A 80 5.41 -0.76 3.17
CA ALA A 80 6.80 -0.59 3.57
C ALA A 80 7.07 -1.26 4.92
N LEU A 81 6.16 -1.09 5.89
CA LEU A 81 6.22 -1.78 7.18
C LEU A 81 6.16 -3.31 7.01
N SER A 82 5.23 -3.82 6.19
CA SER A 82 5.12 -5.25 5.85
C SER A 82 6.41 -5.80 5.24
N SER A 83 7.04 -5.06 4.33
CA SER A 83 8.32 -5.44 3.72
C SER A 83 9.45 -5.55 4.76
N MET A 84 9.50 -4.60 5.71
CA MET A 84 10.43 -4.65 6.84
C MET A 84 10.17 -5.87 7.72
N LEU A 85 8.91 -6.15 8.10
CA LEU A 85 8.54 -7.33 8.91
C LEU A 85 8.86 -8.65 8.19
N SER A 86 8.69 -8.71 6.87
CA SER A 86 9.09 -9.85 6.05
C SER A 86 10.60 -10.07 6.07
N THR A 87 11.37 -8.98 6.03
CA THR A 87 12.83 -9.02 6.15
C THR A 87 13.24 -9.47 7.57
N ALA A 88 12.59 -8.94 8.61
CA ALA A 88 12.81 -9.37 9.99
C ALA A 88 12.58 -10.88 10.17
N ASN A 89 11.50 -11.42 9.58
CA ASN A 89 11.23 -12.86 9.62
C ASN A 89 12.32 -13.69 8.92
N ARG A 90 12.80 -13.23 7.76
CA ARG A 90 13.90 -13.87 7.02
C ARG A 90 15.19 -13.85 7.83
N VAL A 91 15.53 -12.72 8.44
CA VAL A 91 16.72 -12.57 9.28
C VAL A 91 16.63 -13.42 10.53
N LYS A 92 15.50 -13.44 11.24
CA LYS A 92 15.27 -14.32 12.39
C LYS A 92 15.41 -15.80 12.01
N THR A 93 14.86 -16.20 10.88
CA THR A 93 14.95 -17.59 10.38
C THR A 93 16.40 -17.96 10.07
N TYR A 94 17.17 -17.07 9.43
CA TYR A 94 18.58 -17.25 9.18
C TYR A 94 19.38 -17.42 10.48
N GLY A 95 19.03 -16.70 11.55
CA GLY A 95 19.66 -16.78 12.85
C GLY A 95 19.43 -18.12 13.57
N ARG A 96 18.40 -18.89 13.20
CA ARG A 96 18.12 -20.19 13.82
C ARG A 96 19.26 -21.16 13.59
N ARG A 97 19.50 -21.99 14.62
CA ARG A 97 20.46 -23.09 14.51
C ARG A 97 19.84 -24.24 13.72
N GLU A 98 20.66 -24.91 12.94
CA GLU A 98 20.21 -26.05 12.14
C GLU A 98 20.27 -27.37 12.95
N THR A 99 21.19 -27.45 13.93
CA THR A 99 21.37 -28.61 14.78
C THR A 99 21.67 -28.17 16.20
N ASP A 100 21.40 -29.07 17.20
CA ASP A 100 21.73 -28.84 18.61
C ASP A 100 23.25 -28.78 18.86
N ASP A 101 24.06 -29.28 17.93
CA ASP A 101 25.52 -29.30 17.99
C ASP A 101 26.16 -27.97 17.51
N ASP A 102 25.37 -27.05 17.01
CA ASP A 102 25.85 -25.71 16.64
C ASP A 102 26.19 -24.90 17.91
N SER A 103 27.47 -24.57 18.09
CA SER A 103 27.92 -23.72 19.19
C SER A 103 27.26 -22.33 19.14
N ARG A 104 26.88 -21.81 20.32
CA ARG A 104 26.44 -20.42 20.45
C ARG A 104 27.53 -19.45 20.06
N ASP A 105 27.13 -18.43 19.28
CA ASP A 105 27.99 -17.29 18.97
C ASP A 105 27.40 -15.99 19.55
N CYS A 106 28.15 -14.88 19.43
CA CYS A 106 27.74 -13.61 20.02
C CYS A 106 26.57 -12.93 19.28
N LEU A 107 26.21 -13.41 18.10
CA LEU A 107 25.10 -12.86 17.29
C LEU A 107 23.74 -13.49 17.62
N ASP A 108 23.72 -14.64 18.30
CA ASP A 108 22.47 -15.36 18.65
C ASP A 108 21.48 -14.44 19.35
N THR A 109 21.95 -13.65 20.33
CA THR A 109 21.09 -12.73 21.07
C THR A 109 20.46 -11.65 20.20
N MET A 110 21.16 -11.19 19.15
CA MET A 110 20.62 -10.22 18.20
C MET A 110 19.50 -10.85 17.35
N PHE A 111 19.69 -12.08 16.87
CA PHE A 111 18.67 -12.78 16.10
C PHE A 111 17.47 -13.20 16.95
N GLU A 112 17.71 -13.61 18.22
CA GLU A 112 16.65 -13.95 19.18
C GLU A 112 15.77 -12.74 19.52
N ALA A 113 16.35 -11.54 19.59
CA ALA A 113 15.64 -10.30 19.90
C ALA A 113 14.70 -9.82 18.78
N ILE A 114 14.89 -10.29 17.53
CA ILE A 114 14.04 -9.88 16.41
C ILE A 114 12.65 -10.48 16.59
N GLU A 115 11.61 -9.62 16.57
CA GLU A 115 10.21 -10.06 16.60
C GLU A 115 9.54 -9.75 15.24
N PRO A 116 9.27 -10.77 14.40
CA PRO A 116 8.82 -10.56 13.02
C PRO A 116 7.35 -10.19 12.88
N LEU A 117 6.57 -10.17 13.98
CA LEU A 117 5.14 -9.79 14.01
C LEU A 117 4.34 -10.40 12.83
N THR A 118 4.48 -11.72 12.66
CA THR A 118 3.95 -12.42 11.48
C THR A 118 2.44 -12.30 11.31
N ALA A 119 1.69 -12.14 12.40
CA ALA A 119 0.23 -11.94 12.35
C ALA A 119 -0.11 -10.57 11.71
N LEU A 120 0.55 -9.50 12.17
CA LEU A 120 0.39 -8.16 11.63
C LEU A 120 0.81 -8.11 10.14
N ASN A 121 1.96 -8.70 9.83
CA ASN A 121 2.46 -8.77 8.45
C ASN A 121 1.47 -9.47 7.51
N ARG A 122 0.91 -10.60 7.94
CA ARG A 122 -0.10 -11.34 7.17
C ARG A 122 -1.36 -10.52 6.97
N GLU A 123 -1.83 -9.81 8.00
CA GLU A 123 -3.04 -9.01 7.92
C GLU A 123 -2.88 -7.81 6.99
N ILE A 124 -1.74 -7.12 7.03
CA ILE A 124 -1.44 -6.04 6.07
C ILE A 124 -1.50 -6.57 4.63
N ASN A 125 -0.80 -7.69 4.35
CA ASN A 125 -0.77 -8.26 2.98
C ASN A 125 -2.10 -8.89 2.55
N ARG A 126 -2.97 -9.28 3.49
CA ARG A 126 -4.34 -9.72 3.19
C ARG A 126 -5.21 -8.56 2.73
N CYS A 127 -5.06 -7.40 3.37
CA CYS A 127 -5.90 -6.23 3.11
C CYS A 127 -5.40 -5.39 1.94
N ILE A 128 -4.08 -5.28 1.72
CA ILE A 128 -3.48 -4.34 0.77
C ILE A 128 -2.76 -5.13 -0.33
N ILE A 129 -3.20 -4.95 -1.58
CA ILE A 129 -2.62 -5.59 -2.77
C ILE A 129 -1.47 -4.76 -3.33
N SER A 130 -1.67 -3.44 -3.42
CA SER A 130 -0.68 -2.49 -3.93
C SER A 130 -0.81 -1.11 -3.27
N ASP A 131 0.06 -0.18 -3.65
CA ASP A 131 0.02 1.20 -3.14
C ASP A 131 -1.30 1.93 -3.42
N GLU A 132 -2.07 1.46 -4.40
CA GLU A 132 -3.32 2.07 -4.88
C GLU A 132 -4.53 1.13 -4.73
N GLU A 133 -4.31 -0.13 -4.38
CA GLU A 133 -5.35 -1.15 -4.39
C GLU A 133 -5.47 -1.90 -3.07
N MET A 134 -6.69 -1.88 -2.51
CA MET A 134 -7.09 -2.69 -1.36
C MET A 134 -7.90 -3.89 -1.81
N ALA A 135 -7.68 -5.04 -1.19
CA ALA A 135 -8.39 -6.28 -1.49
C ALA A 135 -9.90 -6.13 -1.28
N ASP A 136 -10.71 -6.72 -2.14
CA ASP A 136 -12.16 -6.71 -2.01
C ASP A 136 -12.65 -7.30 -0.68
N ASP A 137 -11.95 -8.30 -0.18
CA ASP A 137 -12.25 -9.02 1.06
C ASP A 137 -11.47 -8.48 2.28
N ALA A 138 -10.85 -7.29 2.16
CA ALA A 138 -10.22 -6.62 3.29
C ALA A 138 -11.21 -6.42 4.46
N SER A 139 -12.48 -6.11 4.15
CA SER A 139 -13.59 -6.23 5.09
C SER A 139 -14.86 -6.74 4.40
N ALA A 140 -15.77 -7.34 5.17
CA ALA A 140 -17.08 -7.75 4.65
C ALA A 140 -17.89 -6.56 4.12
N LYS A 141 -17.75 -5.40 4.77
CA LYS A 141 -18.44 -4.15 4.39
C LYS A 141 -17.88 -3.59 3.08
N LEU A 142 -16.55 -3.57 2.89
CA LEU A 142 -15.94 -3.14 1.63
C LEU A 142 -16.38 -4.01 0.46
N LYS A 143 -16.38 -5.33 0.66
CA LYS A 143 -16.86 -6.30 -0.34
C LYS A 143 -18.30 -6.05 -0.75
N ASP A 144 -19.17 -5.76 0.21
CA ASP A 144 -20.58 -5.48 -0.04
C ASP A 144 -20.77 -4.15 -0.78
N ILE A 145 -20.08 -3.09 -0.37
CA ILE A 145 -20.08 -1.78 -1.05
C ILE A 145 -19.65 -1.94 -2.51
N ARG A 146 -18.53 -2.61 -2.78
CA ARG A 146 -18.01 -2.82 -4.14
C ARG A 146 -18.96 -3.66 -5.00
N ARG A 147 -19.65 -4.63 -4.39
CA ARG A 147 -20.71 -5.37 -5.07
C ARG A 147 -21.84 -4.44 -5.49
N HIS A 148 -22.27 -3.53 -4.62
CA HIS A 148 -23.34 -2.57 -4.96
C HIS A 148 -22.87 -1.55 -6.00
N ILE A 149 -21.61 -1.10 -5.98
CA ILE A 149 -21.02 -0.27 -7.02
C ILE A 149 -21.12 -0.95 -8.39
N ARG A 150 -20.73 -2.23 -8.48
CA ARG A 150 -20.85 -2.99 -9.74
C ARG A 150 -22.29 -3.08 -10.22
N ILE A 151 -23.24 -3.40 -9.32
CA ILE A 151 -24.66 -3.47 -9.66
C ILE A 151 -25.19 -2.10 -10.14
N ALA A 152 -24.81 -1.00 -9.49
CA ALA A 152 -25.23 0.34 -9.88
C ALA A 152 -24.67 0.71 -11.27
N ASN A 153 -23.40 0.42 -11.52
CA ASN A 153 -22.77 0.61 -12.83
C ASN A 153 -23.48 -0.19 -13.92
N ASP A 154 -23.77 -1.47 -13.70
CA ASP A 154 -24.46 -2.33 -14.67
C ASP A 154 -25.85 -1.79 -15.01
N LYS A 155 -26.59 -1.32 -14.00
CA LYS A 155 -27.92 -0.71 -14.19
C LYS A 155 -27.81 0.57 -15.01
N ILE A 156 -26.87 1.47 -14.70
CA ILE A 156 -26.65 2.71 -15.45
C ILE A 156 -26.34 2.39 -16.91
N HIS A 157 -25.40 1.47 -17.16
CA HIS A 157 -25.03 1.06 -18.51
C HIS A 157 -26.21 0.44 -19.28
N SER A 158 -27.04 -0.39 -18.63
CA SER A 158 -28.23 -0.98 -19.23
C SER A 158 -29.23 0.07 -19.66
N GLU A 159 -29.55 1.04 -18.78
CA GLU A 159 -30.49 2.14 -19.06
C GLU A 159 -29.98 3.03 -20.19
N LEU A 160 -28.70 3.45 -20.11
CA LEU A 160 -28.13 4.34 -21.13
C LEU A 160 -27.98 3.63 -22.49
N ASN A 161 -27.60 2.37 -22.54
CA ASN A 161 -27.51 1.61 -23.78
C ASN A 161 -28.91 1.42 -24.44
N SER A 162 -29.94 1.22 -23.64
CA SER A 162 -31.33 1.19 -24.14
C SER A 162 -31.72 2.53 -24.78
N MET A 163 -31.38 3.66 -24.13
CA MET A 163 -31.63 5.00 -24.66
C MET A 163 -30.82 5.27 -25.93
N VAL A 164 -29.54 4.91 -25.95
CA VAL A 164 -28.66 5.06 -27.12
C VAL A 164 -29.19 4.24 -28.31
N GLY A 165 -29.70 3.05 -28.08
CA GLY A 165 -30.31 2.20 -29.10
C GLY A 165 -31.59 2.79 -29.70
N GLY A 166 -32.44 3.37 -28.84
CA GLY A 166 -33.74 3.91 -29.24
C GLY A 166 -33.71 5.34 -29.82
N GLN A 167 -32.69 6.13 -29.53
CA GLN A 167 -32.65 7.57 -29.82
C GLN A 167 -31.44 8.00 -30.65
N ARG A 168 -30.91 7.13 -31.51
CA ARG A 168 -29.70 7.38 -32.32
C ARG A 168 -29.72 8.70 -33.10
N THR A 169 -30.89 9.16 -33.56
CA THR A 169 -31.04 10.40 -34.32
C THR A 169 -30.62 11.64 -33.51
N TYR A 170 -30.84 11.63 -32.21
CA TYR A 170 -30.57 12.76 -31.31
C TYR A 170 -29.11 12.80 -30.84
N LEU A 171 -28.40 11.68 -30.96
CA LEU A 171 -27.03 11.53 -30.45
C LEU A 171 -26.01 11.96 -31.52
N GLN A 172 -24.91 12.58 -31.06
CA GLN A 172 -23.73 12.81 -31.87
C GLN A 172 -23.00 11.51 -32.15
N ASP A 173 -22.83 10.70 -31.11
CA ASP A 173 -22.24 9.38 -31.15
C ASP A 173 -23.07 8.41 -30.29
N ALA A 174 -23.15 7.16 -30.70
CA ALA A 174 -23.90 6.11 -29.98
C ALA A 174 -23.04 5.50 -28.88
N VAL A 175 -22.55 6.31 -27.96
CA VAL A 175 -21.64 5.90 -26.86
C VAL A 175 -22.09 6.47 -25.52
N VAL A 176 -21.84 5.70 -24.46
CA VAL A 176 -21.93 6.19 -23.08
C VAL A 176 -20.59 6.77 -22.70
N THR A 177 -20.58 7.93 -22.07
CA THR A 177 -19.35 8.62 -21.64
C THR A 177 -19.50 9.11 -20.20
N THR A 178 -18.38 9.49 -19.58
CA THR A 178 -18.36 10.07 -18.24
C THR A 178 -17.92 11.52 -18.31
N ARG A 179 -18.65 12.42 -17.62
CA ARG A 179 -18.29 13.83 -17.44
C ARG A 179 -18.52 14.22 -15.98
N ALA A 180 -17.52 14.86 -15.39
CA ALA A 180 -17.56 15.26 -13.98
C ALA A 180 -17.97 14.11 -13.03
N GLY A 181 -17.52 12.89 -13.30
CA GLY A 181 -17.86 11.70 -12.52
C GLY A 181 -19.31 11.20 -12.70
N ARG A 182 -20.02 11.65 -13.77
CA ARG A 182 -21.39 11.27 -14.10
C ARG A 182 -21.46 10.57 -15.43
N TYR A 183 -22.23 9.52 -15.53
CA TYR A 183 -22.52 8.86 -16.79
C TYR A 183 -23.48 9.71 -17.62
N CYS A 184 -23.08 10.02 -18.84
CA CYS A 184 -23.76 10.91 -19.77
C CYS A 184 -23.82 10.30 -21.17
N ILE A 185 -24.70 10.85 -22.01
CA ILE A 185 -24.76 10.58 -23.45
C ILE A 185 -24.50 11.87 -24.24
N PRO A 186 -23.79 11.80 -25.39
CA PRO A 186 -23.50 12.95 -26.25
C PRO A 186 -24.70 13.26 -27.15
N VAL A 187 -25.41 14.33 -26.85
CA VAL A 187 -26.62 14.75 -27.58
C VAL A 187 -26.25 15.93 -28.47
N LYS A 188 -26.71 15.96 -29.74
CA LYS A 188 -26.61 17.12 -30.61
C LYS A 188 -27.37 18.29 -30.01
N ALA A 189 -26.79 19.49 -30.02
CA ALA A 189 -27.36 20.66 -29.36
C ALA A 189 -28.79 21.00 -29.83
N GLU A 190 -29.09 20.76 -31.11
CA GLU A 190 -30.42 20.96 -31.71
C GLU A 190 -31.52 20.06 -31.13
N TYR A 191 -31.14 18.91 -30.58
CA TYR A 191 -32.08 17.95 -29.96
C TYR A 191 -32.11 18.03 -28.43
N ARG A 192 -31.56 19.09 -27.83
CA ARG A 192 -31.52 19.30 -26.37
C ARG A 192 -32.89 19.07 -25.70
N SER A 193 -33.96 19.56 -26.31
CA SER A 193 -35.34 19.47 -25.78
C SER A 193 -35.92 18.05 -25.83
N GLN A 194 -35.38 17.17 -26.65
CA GLN A 194 -35.86 15.79 -26.83
C GLN A 194 -35.26 14.82 -25.80
N VAL A 195 -34.17 15.21 -25.15
CA VAL A 195 -33.49 14.40 -24.12
C VAL A 195 -33.51 15.17 -22.79
N PRO A 196 -34.54 14.94 -21.94
CA PRO A 196 -34.61 15.60 -20.66
C PRO A 196 -33.50 15.08 -19.74
N GLY A 197 -32.73 16.01 -19.16
CA GLY A 197 -31.58 15.66 -18.31
C GLY A 197 -30.74 16.89 -17.93
N MET A 198 -29.68 16.65 -17.21
CA MET A 198 -28.73 17.67 -16.76
C MET A 198 -27.52 17.73 -17.71
N ILE A 199 -27.14 18.95 -18.14
CA ILE A 199 -25.93 19.15 -18.94
C ILE A 199 -24.75 19.23 -17.99
N HIS A 200 -23.75 18.37 -18.18
CA HIS A 200 -22.51 18.36 -17.40
C HIS A 200 -21.34 18.94 -18.15
N ASP A 201 -21.39 18.92 -19.48
CA ASP A 201 -20.30 19.41 -20.31
C ASP A 201 -20.81 19.74 -21.74
N GLN A 202 -20.00 20.46 -22.52
CA GLN A 202 -20.27 20.83 -23.90
C GLN A 202 -18.99 20.70 -24.72
N SER A 203 -19.11 20.29 -25.99
CA SER A 203 -17.96 20.29 -26.90
C SER A 203 -17.47 21.72 -27.15
N SER A 204 -16.20 21.89 -27.54
CA SER A 204 -15.59 23.19 -27.82
C SER A 204 -16.30 23.98 -28.94
N SER A 205 -16.94 23.28 -29.88
CA SER A 205 -17.77 23.89 -30.95
C SER A 205 -19.18 24.22 -30.51
N GLY A 206 -19.61 23.78 -29.32
CA GLY A 206 -20.99 23.92 -28.84
C GLY A 206 -22.01 23.00 -29.50
N SER A 207 -21.62 22.18 -30.48
CA SER A 207 -22.51 21.31 -31.23
C SER A 207 -22.99 20.06 -30.52
N THR A 208 -22.28 19.66 -29.44
CA THR A 208 -22.59 18.47 -28.66
C THR A 208 -22.71 18.81 -27.16
N LEU A 209 -23.79 18.37 -26.56
CA LEU A 209 -24.05 18.49 -25.13
C LEU A 209 -23.90 17.10 -24.46
N PHE A 210 -23.13 17.02 -23.38
CA PHE A 210 -23.03 15.80 -22.58
C PHE A 210 -24.12 15.85 -21.52
N ILE A 211 -25.17 15.08 -21.74
CA ILE A 211 -26.39 15.11 -20.92
C ILE A 211 -26.42 13.85 -20.05
N GLU A 212 -26.64 14.05 -18.75
CA GLU A 212 -27.07 13.01 -17.83
C GLU A 212 -28.59 12.91 -17.92
N PRO A 213 -29.16 11.85 -18.52
CA PRO A 213 -30.60 11.71 -18.64
C PRO A 213 -31.28 11.59 -17.28
N MET A 214 -32.48 12.15 -17.13
CA MET A 214 -33.27 12.08 -15.88
C MET A 214 -33.46 10.65 -15.40
N ALA A 215 -33.55 9.66 -16.30
CA ALA A 215 -33.71 8.25 -15.98
C ALA A 215 -32.55 7.70 -15.12
N VAL A 216 -31.32 8.22 -15.29
CA VAL A 216 -30.14 7.72 -14.58
C VAL A 216 -29.61 8.64 -13.47
N VAL A 217 -30.20 9.83 -13.28
CA VAL A 217 -29.78 10.78 -12.23
C VAL A 217 -29.75 10.12 -10.84
N LYS A 218 -30.83 9.37 -10.52
CA LYS A 218 -30.89 8.67 -9.21
C LYS A 218 -29.80 7.62 -9.08
N LEU A 219 -29.55 6.84 -10.13
CA LEU A 219 -28.52 5.79 -10.14
C LEU A 219 -27.11 6.38 -10.03
N ASN A 220 -26.84 7.49 -10.76
CA ASN A 220 -25.57 8.19 -10.65
C ASN A 220 -25.35 8.78 -9.23
N ASN A 221 -26.41 9.25 -8.56
CA ASN A 221 -26.32 9.71 -7.17
C ASN A 221 -26.02 8.54 -6.22
N GLU A 222 -26.73 7.41 -6.39
CA GLU A 222 -26.48 6.19 -5.61
C GLU A 222 -25.02 5.69 -5.79
N LEU A 223 -24.55 5.68 -7.03
CA LEU A 223 -23.15 5.31 -7.32
C LEU A 223 -22.17 6.23 -6.56
N ARG A 224 -22.39 7.54 -6.63
CA ARG A 224 -21.53 8.50 -5.94
C ARG A 224 -21.53 8.32 -4.42
N GLU A 225 -22.68 8.05 -3.83
CA GLU A 225 -22.77 7.74 -2.40
C GLU A 225 -22.02 6.47 -2.04
N LEU A 226 -22.08 5.44 -2.89
CA LEU A 226 -21.36 4.19 -2.70
C LEU A 226 -19.84 4.38 -2.81
N GLU A 227 -19.36 5.19 -3.75
CA GLU A 227 -17.94 5.54 -3.89
C GLU A 227 -17.41 6.26 -2.63
N LEU A 228 -18.20 7.18 -2.07
CA LEU A 228 -17.83 7.86 -0.83
C LEU A 228 -17.77 6.87 0.35
N LYS A 229 -18.74 5.96 0.45
CA LYS A 229 -18.74 4.90 1.48
C LYS A 229 -17.56 3.94 1.33
N GLU A 230 -17.14 3.65 0.09
CA GLU A 230 -15.94 2.87 -0.19
C GLU A 230 -14.69 3.56 0.37
N LEU A 231 -14.53 4.86 0.07
CA LEU A 231 -13.40 5.64 0.57
C LEU A 231 -13.37 5.71 2.11
N GLU A 232 -14.54 5.91 2.74
CA GLU A 232 -14.68 5.90 4.19
C GLU A 232 -14.28 4.55 4.78
N GLU A 233 -14.74 3.45 4.19
CA GLU A 233 -14.41 2.10 4.67
C GLU A 233 -12.92 1.77 4.51
N ILE A 234 -12.30 2.16 3.39
CA ILE A 234 -10.86 2.05 3.19
C ILE A 234 -10.11 2.76 4.32
N ASN A 235 -10.52 3.99 4.67
CA ASN A 235 -9.89 4.74 5.75
C ASN A 235 -10.06 4.05 7.12
N VAL A 236 -11.21 3.43 7.38
CA VAL A 236 -11.44 2.64 8.61
C VAL A 236 -10.50 1.44 8.67
N ILE A 237 -10.31 0.73 7.57
CA ILE A 237 -9.39 -0.42 7.50
C ILE A 237 -7.94 0.03 7.72
N LEU A 238 -7.51 1.13 7.07
CA LEU A 238 -6.16 1.68 7.25
C LEU A 238 -5.92 2.14 8.69
N ALA A 239 -6.92 2.76 9.32
CA ALA A 239 -6.85 3.16 10.73
C ALA A 239 -6.71 1.94 11.64
N SER A 240 -7.49 0.88 11.41
CA SER A 240 -7.40 -0.36 12.19
C SER A 240 -6.05 -1.05 12.05
N LEU A 241 -5.50 -1.15 10.84
CA LEU A 241 -4.15 -1.71 10.61
C LEU A 241 -3.07 -0.86 11.29
N SER A 242 -3.22 0.47 11.25
CA SER A 242 -2.31 1.41 11.90
C SER A 242 -2.35 1.27 13.43
N GLU A 243 -3.53 1.12 14.00
CA GLU A 243 -3.71 0.89 15.45
C GLU A 243 -3.07 -0.43 15.87
N GLN A 244 -3.26 -1.51 15.10
CA GLN A 244 -2.59 -2.79 15.35
C GLN A 244 -1.06 -2.64 15.30
N ALA A 245 -0.52 -1.90 14.33
CA ALA A 245 0.91 -1.63 14.23
C ALA A 245 1.42 -0.80 15.41
N ALA A 246 0.66 0.19 15.85
CA ALA A 246 1.00 1.06 16.99
C ALA A 246 1.18 0.28 18.31
N GLN A 247 0.45 -0.83 18.50
CA GLN A 247 0.60 -1.69 19.68
C GLN A 247 2.00 -2.32 19.79
N TYR A 248 2.73 -2.41 18.69
CA TYR A 248 4.05 -3.06 18.62
C TYR A 248 5.20 -2.07 18.37
N LEU A 249 4.98 -0.76 18.55
CA LEU A 249 6.02 0.26 18.27
C LEU A 249 7.34 -0.02 19.00
N SER A 250 7.30 -0.43 20.25
CA SER A 250 8.50 -0.77 21.04
C SER A 250 9.30 -1.95 20.46
N LEU A 251 8.63 -2.89 19.79
CA LEU A 251 9.26 -4.06 19.16
C LEU A 251 9.79 -3.74 17.77
N ILE A 252 9.12 -2.82 17.06
CA ILE A 252 9.50 -2.42 15.71
C ILE A 252 10.74 -1.51 15.74
N HIS A 253 10.94 -0.75 16.82
CA HIS A 253 12.09 0.14 17.00
C HIS A 253 13.41 -0.59 17.33
N ILE A 254 13.36 -1.83 17.73
CA ILE A 254 14.53 -2.63 18.06
C ILE A 254 15.17 -3.16 16.76
#